data_6b159e7350deeba9600626b3d41ff01b
#
_entry.id   6b159e7350deeba9600626b3d41ff01b
#
_cell.length_a   1.000
_cell.length_b   1.000
_cell.length_c   1.000
_cell.angle_alpha   90.00
_cell.angle_beta   90.00
_cell.angle_gamma   90.00
#
_symmetry.space_group_name_H-M   'P 1'
#
loop_
_entity.id
_entity.type
_entity.pdbx_description
1 polymer ?
#
loop_
_entity_poly.entity_id
_entity_poly.type
_entity_poly.pdbx_seq_one_letter_code
_entity_poly.pdbx_strand_id
1 'polypeptide(L)'
;MITPLALALIVCFGFSAMASFLGLAAIIGAFLAGMTFAEFRDILPCQEGFESINELLVPFFFLFVGISVDVTAFGEVLVLAAVVTVVAIATKFFGCAAGAYKLGGKSASIIGVGMVPRGEVGIIVASLGLSAGAITNNLFSIVVAMSLITTLVAPPLLSHTFK
;
A
#
# COMPACT_ATOMS: atom_id res chain seq x y z
N MET A 1 -4.95 26.18 -22.79
CA MET A 1 -5.52 26.09 -21.42
C MET A 1 -4.99 24.80 -20.80
N ILE A 2 -4.40 24.88 -19.61
CA ILE A 2 -3.96 23.69 -18.87
C ILE A 2 -5.20 23.02 -18.28
N THR A 3 -5.39 21.74 -18.54
CA THR A 3 -6.51 20.99 -17.94
C THR A 3 -6.29 20.81 -16.45
N PRO A 4 -7.36 20.72 -15.60
CA PRO A 4 -7.22 20.45 -14.18
C PRO A 4 -6.35 19.23 -13.86
N LEU A 5 -6.49 18.17 -14.66
CA LEU A 5 -5.68 16.97 -14.55
C LEU A 5 -4.18 17.25 -14.80
N ALA A 6 -3.86 18.01 -15.84
CA ALA A 6 -2.46 18.34 -16.14
C ALA A 6 -1.84 19.18 -15.01
N LEU A 7 -2.58 20.14 -14.47
CA LEU A 7 -2.12 20.93 -13.31
C LEU A 7 -1.85 20.02 -12.11
N ALA A 8 -2.78 19.12 -11.81
CA ALA A 8 -2.65 18.18 -10.70
C ALA A 8 -1.43 17.26 -10.87
N LEU A 9 -1.17 16.77 -12.08
CA LEU A 9 0.02 15.96 -12.39
C LEU A 9 1.32 16.75 -12.23
N ILE A 10 1.35 18.01 -12.72
CA ILE A 10 2.54 18.88 -12.56
C ILE A 10 2.85 19.09 -11.08
N VAL A 11 1.85 19.39 -10.27
CA VAL A 11 2.02 19.56 -8.83
C VAL A 11 2.44 18.24 -8.16
N CYS A 12 1.82 17.13 -8.52
CA CYS A 12 2.16 15.80 -8.01
C CYS A 12 3.63 15.44 -8.28
N PHE A 13 4.09 15.59 -9.51
CA PHE A 13 5.49 15.33 -9.87
C PHE A 13 6.44 16.35 -9.26
N GLY A 14 6.05 17.62 -9.15
CA GLY A 14 6.84 18.66 -8.51
C GLY A 14 7.09 18.37 -7.02
N PHE A 15 6.04 18.02 -6.28
CA PHE A 15 6.17 17.62 -4.87
C PHE A 15 6.96 16.31 -4.71
N SER A 16 6.76 15.35 -5.63
CA SER A 16 7.53 14.10 -5.63
C SER A 16 9.01 14.33 -5.86
N ALA A 17 9.37 15.19 -6.82
CA ALA A 17 10.74 15.57 -7.08
C ALA A 17 11.34 16.30 -5.87
N MET A 18 10.62 17.24 -5.28
CA MET A 18 11.04 17.97 -4.09
C MET A 18 11.30 17.05 -2.89
N ALA A 19 10.40 16.09 -2.66
CA ALA A 19 10.58 15.06 -1.62
C ALA A 19 11.85 14.25 -1.87
N SER A 20 12.10 13.84 -3.12
CA SER A 20 13.31 13.09 -3.51
C SER A 20 14.60 13.91 -3.29
N PHE A 21 14.60 15.20 -3.60
CA PHE A 21 15.74 16.08 -3.32
C PHE A 21 16.04 16.21 -1.82
N LEU A 22 15.02 16.12 -0.98
CA LEU A 22 15.15 16.13 0.49
C LEU A 22 15.55 14.76 1.06
N GLY A 23 15.79 13.74 0.23
CA GLY A 23 16.11 12.38 0.67
C GLY A 23 14.90 11.59 1.16
N LEU A 24 13.69 12.07 0.89
CA LEU A 24 12.43 11.39 1.21
C LEU A 24 11.95 10.56 0.00
N ALA A 25 11.11 9.56 0.26
CA ALA A 25 10.48 8.81 -0.83
C ALA A 25 9.53 9.71 -1.64
N ALA A 26 9.59 9.63 -2.98
CA ALA A 26 8.75 10.42 -3.90
C ALA A 26 7.24 10.27 -3.63
N ILE A 27 6.81 9.09 -3.13
CA ILE A 27 5.43 8.81 -2.78
C ILE A 27 4.89 9.77 -1.70
N ILE A 28 5.74 10.24 -0.78
CA ILE A 28 5.34 11.21 0.25
C ILE A 28 4.95 12.53 -0.40
N GLY A 29 5.73 12.99 -1.36
CA GLY A 29 5.41 14.19 -2.12
C GLY A 29 4.12 14.06 -2.93
N ALA A 30 3.93 12.92 -3.62
CA ALA A 30 2.70 12.63 -4.34
C ALA A 30 1.48 12.61 -3.43
N PHE A 31 1.60 12.00 -2.24
CA PHE A 31 0.53 11.96 -1.24
C PHE A 31 0.15 13.37 -0.74
N LEU A 32 1.13 14.21 -0.41
CA LEU A 32 0.88 15.59 0.01
C LEU A 32 0.21 16.41 -1.09
N ALA A 33 0.63 16.25 -2.36
CA ALA A 33 -0.03 16.85 -3.49
C ALA A 33 -1.49 16.40 -3.59
N GLY A 34 -1.76 15.09 -3.46
CA GLY A 34 -3.11 14.53 -3.48
C GLY A 34 -4.00 15.10 -2.38
N MET A 35 -3.46 15.25 -1.16
CA MET A 35 -4.19 15.90 -0.05
C MET A 35 -4.56 17.37 -0.37
N THR A 36 -3.63 18.11 -1.00
CA THR A 36 -3.90 19.49 -1.42
C THR A 36 -5.03 19.55 -2.44
N PHE A 37 -5.05 18.66 -3.43
CA PHE A 37 -6.13 18.62 -4.43
C PHE A 37 -7.46 18.13 -3.86
N ALA A 38 -7.44 17.29 -2.84
CA ALA A 38 -8.66 16.83 -2.17
C ALA A 38 -9.46 17.98 -1.55
N GLU A 39 -8.78 19.01 -1.05
CA GLU A 39 -9.41 20.23 -0.50
C GLU A 39 -10.13 21.06 -1.60
N PHE A 40 -9.61 21.04 -2.83
CA PHE A 40 -10.15 21.79 -3.97
C PHE A 40 -10.98 20.95 -4.93
N ARG A 41 -11.46 19.80 -4.50
CA ARG A 41 -12.18 18.81 -5.31
C ARG A 41 -13.36 19.40 -6.08
N ASP A 42 -14.12 20.30 -5.47
CA ASP A 42 -15.31 20.90 -6.07
C ASP A 42 -14.98 21.94 -7.14
N ILE A 43 -13.78 22.53 -7.08
CA ILE A 43 -13.33 23.60 -7.99
C ILE A 43 -12.50 23.03 -9.13
N LEU A 44 -11.73 21.95 -8.88
CA LEU A 44 -10.81 21.32 -9.81
C LEU A 44 -11.17 19.82 -9.99
N PRO A 45 -12.19 19.51 -10.80
CA PRO A 45 -12.60 18.14 -11.03
C PRO A 45 -11.56 17.38 -11.88
N CYS A 46 -10.61 16.72 -11.24
CA CYS A 46 -9.57 15.90 -11.88
C CYS A 46 -9.68 14.41 -11.55
N GLN A 47 -10.68 14.01 -10.77
CA GLN A 47 -10.82 12.68 -10.20
C GLN A 47 -10.98 11.60 -11.28
N GLU A 48 -11.87 11.80 -12.26
CA GLU A 48 -12.08 10.84 -13.37
C GLU A 48 -10.81 10.61 -14.18
N GLY A 49 -10.00 11.66 -14.40
CA GLY A 49 -8.72 11.52 -15.08
C GLY A 49 -7.70 10.70 -14.29
N PHE A 50 -7.66 10.88 -12.96
CA PHE A 50 -6.81 10.07 -12.09
C PHE A 50 -7.28 8.62 -12.01
N GLU A 51 -8.58 8.35 -11.97
CA GLU A 51 -9.13 7.00 -12.01
C GLU A 51 -8.68 6.27 -13.28
N SER A 52 -8.78 6.89 -14.45
CA SER A 52 -8.33 6.32 -15.72
C SER A 52 -6.82 6.02 -15.74
N ILE A 53 -6.00 6.93 -15.19
CA ILE A 53 -4.55 6.71 -15.06
C ILE A 53 -4.25 5.58 -14.09
N ASN A 54 -4.97 5.51 -12.98
CA ASN A 54 -4.82 4.47 -11.97
C ASN A 54 -5.16 3.09 -12.53
N GLU A 55 -6.30 2.96 -13.23
CA GLU A 55 -6.71 1.73 -13.90
C GLU A 55 -5.66 1.22 -14.91
N LEU A 56 -4.97 2.13 -15.57
CA LEU A 56 -3.89 1.79 -16.49
C LEU A 56 -2.59 1.39 -15.77
N LEU A 57 -2.15 2.20 -14.79
CA LEU A 57 -0.81 2.05 -14.20
C LEU A 57 -0.74 0.97 -13.12
N VAL A 58 -1.81 0.71 -12.38
CA VAL A 58 -1.83 -0.28 -11.29
C VAL A 58 -1.50 -1.69 -11.79
N PRO A 59 -2.07 -2.22 -12.90
CA PRO A 59 -1.68 -3.52 -13.42
C PRO A 59 -0.20 -3.61 -13.78
N PHE A 60 0.38 -2.55 -14.36
CA PHE A 60 1.81 -2.51 -14.69
C PHE A 60 2.67 -2.56 -13.42
N PHE A 61 2.28 -1.82 -12.37
CA PHE A 61 2.98 -1.87 -11.09
C PHE A 61 3.00 -3.30 -10.52
N PHE A 62 1.85 -3.97 -10.45
CA PHE A 62 1.80 -5.35 -9.95
C PHE A 62 2.54 -6.35 -10.84
N LEU A 63 2.55 -6.12 -12.16
CA LEU A 63 3.34 -6.92 -13.09
C LEU A 63 4.84 -6.80 -12.79
N PHE A 64 5.36 -5.58 -12.64
CA PHE A 64 6.76 -5.34 -12.30
C PHE A 64 7.14 -5.96 -10.95
N VAL A 65 6.28 -5.80 -9.95
CA VAL A 65 6.47 -6.43 -8.64
C VAL A 65 6.50 -7.95 -8.77
N GLY A 66 5.57 -8.54 -9.53
CA GLY A 66 5.50 -9.98 -9.74
C GLY A 66 6.75 -10.55 -10.41
N ILE A 67 7.29 -9.86 -11.41
CA ILE A 67 8.53 -10.24 -12.10
C ILE A 67 9.76 -10.15 -11.16
N SER A 68 9.74 -9.20 -10.23
CA SER A 68 10.84 -8.99 -9.28
C SER A 68 10.88 -10.02 -8.14
N VAL A 69 9.83 -10.83 -7.99
CA VAL A 69 9.76 -11.88 -6.97
C VAL A 69 10.52 -13.12 -7.44
N ASP A 70 11.50 -13.54 -6.66
CA ASP A 70 12.21 -14.80 -6.92
C ASP A 70 11.39 -15.99 -6.40
N VAL A 71 10.71 -16.65 -7.33
CA VAL A 71 9.85 -17.82 -7.04
C VAL A 71 10.66 -19.03 -6.60
N THR A 72 11.94 -19.13 -6.99
CA THR A 72 12.80 -20.26 -6.65
C THR A 72 13.26 -20.23 -5.19
N ALA A 73 13.39 -19.03 -4.64
CA ALA A 73 13.73 -18.81 -3.23
C ALA A 73 12.59 -19.18 -2.25
N PHE A 74 11.35 -19.34 -2.73
CA PHE A 74 10.20 -19.63 -1.86
C PHE A 74 10.35 -20.92 -1.04
N GLY A 75 11.04 -21.93 -1.56
CA GLY A 75 11.26 -23.18 -0.83
C GLY A 75 12.04 -23.00 0.48
N GLU A 76 13.02 -22.12 0.49
CA GLU A 76 13.87 -21.86 1.66
C GLU A 76 13.25 -20.85 2.63
N VAL A 77 12.44 -19.92 2.12
CA VAL A 77 11.88 -18.82 2.92
C VAL A 77 10.40 -19.01 3.29
N LEU A 78 9.76 -20.10 2.85
CA LEU A 78 8.33 -20.34 3.04
C LEU A 78 7.92 -20.31 4.52
N VAL A 79 8.69 -20.96 5.39
CA VAL A 79 8.42 -20.99 6.83
C VAL A 79 8.53 -19.58 7.41
N LEU A 80 9.56 -18.85 7.03
CA LEU A 80 9.75 -17.46 7.50
C LEU A 80 8.65 -16.54 6.97
N ALA A 81 8.27 -16.66 5.70
CA ALA A 81 7.16 -15.92 5.11
C ALA A 81 5.83 -16.19 5.82
N ALA A 82 5.55 -17.46 6.16
CA ALA A 82 4.36 -17.83 6.90
C ALA A 82 4.37 -17.23 8.32
N VAL A 83 5.47 -17.33 9.05
CA VAL A 83 5.61 -16.76 10.40
C VAL A 83 5.44 -15.24 10.36
N VAL A 84 6.13 -14.56 9.44
CA VAL A 84 6.02 -13.10 9.27
C VAL A 84 4.58 -12.69 8.95
N THR A 85 3.90 -13.44 8.07
CA THR A 85 2.50 -13.17 7.69
C THR A 85 1.57 -13.33 8.90
N VAL A 86 1.69 -14.41 9.67
CA VAL A 86 0.88 -14.64 10.88
C VAL A 86 1.10 -13.55 11.91
N VAL A 87 2.36 -13.20 12.18
CA VAL A 87 2.71 -12.12 13.11
C VAL A 87 2.18 -10.77 12.61
N ALA A 88 2.27 -10.48 11.31
CA ALA A 88 1.76 -9.25 10.72
C ALA A 88 0.24 -9.13 10.87
N ILE A 89 -0.51 -10.23 10.63
CA ILE A 89 -1.96 -10.29 10.83
C ILE A 89 -2.30 -10.08 12.31
N ALA A 90 -1.67 -10.85 13.20
CA ALA A 90 -1.94 -10.80 14.63
C ALA A 90 -1.67 -9.40 15.22
N THR A 91 -0.50 -8.82 14.95
CA THR A 91 -0.13 -7.51 15.49
C THR A 91 -1.06 -6.40 15.00
N LYS A 92 -1.45 -6.43 13.73
CA LYS A 92 -2.39 -5.45 13.17
C LYS A 92 -3.80 -5.64 13.74
N PHE A 93 -4.29 -6.87 13.75
CA PHE A 93 -5.61 -7.17 14.28
C PHE A 93 -5.74 -6.74 15.75
N PHE A 94 -4.86 -7.23 16.61
CA PHE A 94 -4.92 -6.92 18.04
C PHE A 94 -4.62 -5.45 18.33
N GLY A 95 -3.65 -4.84 17.66
CA GLY A 95 -3.32 -3.44 17.85
C GLY A 95 -4.46 -2.50 17.47
N CYS A 96 -5.08 -2.71 16.31
CA CYS A 96 -6.19 -1.88 15.85
C CYS A 96 -7.49 -2.16 16.61
N ALA A 97 -7.78 -3.43 16.93
CA ALA A 97 -8.94 -3.79 17.73
C ALA A 97 -8.85 -3.22 19.16
N ALA A 98 -7.66 -3.23 19.78
CA ALA A 98 -7.43 -2.62 21.08
C ALA A 98 -7.60 -1.09 21.04
N GLY A 99 -7.13 -0.42 19.97
CA GLY A 99 -7.36 1.02 19.78
C GLY A 99 -8.83 1.38 19.60
N ALA A 100 -9.61 0.49 18.99
CA ALA A 100 -11.03 0.66 18.72
C ALA A 100 -11.95 0.09 19.83
N TYR A 101 -11.42 -0.38 20.95
CA TYR A 101 -12.16 -1.05 22.03
C TYR A 101 -13.36 -0.24 22.55
N LYS A 102 -13.23 1.08 22.61
CA LYS A 102 -14.31 1.99 23.06
C LYS A 102 -15.54 2.04 22.14
N LEU A 103 -15.40 1.59 20.88
CA LEU A 103 -16.48 1.57 19.87
C LEU A 103 -17.36 0.30 19.96
N GLY A 104 -17.07 -0.60 20.90
CA GLY A 104 -17.75 -1.87 21.07
C GLY A 104 -17.06 -3.03 20.36
N GLY A 105 -17.22 -4.26 20.89
CA GLY A 105 -16.47 -5.43 20.46
C GLY A 105 -16.62 -5.78 18.97
N LYS A 106 -17.84 -5.68 18.42
CA LYS A 106 -18.10 -5.95 17.00
C LYS A 106 -17.39 -4.91 16.10
N SER A 107 -17.50 -3.63 16.43
CA SER A 107 -16.82 -2.56 15.69
C SER A 107 -15.31 -2.67 15.79
N ALA A 108 -14.77 -3.00 16.96
CA ALA A 108 -13.34 -3.24 17.16
C ALA A 108 -12.82 -4.40 16.31
N SER A 109 -13.57 -5.50 16.20
CA SER A 109 -13.20 -6.63 15.34
C SER A 109 -13.22 -6.26 13.85
N ILE A 110 -14.23 -5.53 13.39
CA ILE A 110 -14.32 -5.05 11.99
C ILE A 110 -13.13 -4.15 11.65
N ILE A 111 -12.81 -3.20 12.52
CA ILE A 111 -11.66 -2.31 12.34
C ILE A 111 -10.35 -3.11 12.39
N GLY A 112 -10.22 -4.06 13.32
CA GLY A 112 -9.06 -4.92 13.43
C GLY A 112 -8.80 -5.71 12.14
N VAL A 113 -9.82 -6.35 11.58
CA VAL A 113 -9.71 -7.10 10.31
C VAL A 113 -9.46 -6.16 9.13
N GLY A 114 -10.17 -5.03 9.06
CA GLY A 114 -10.03 -4.06 7.97
C GLY A 114 -8.64 -3.44 7.86
N MET A 115 -7.89 -3.42 8.96
CA MET A 115 -6.52 -2.88 9.00
C MET A 115 -5.43 -3.94 8.78
N VAL A 116 -5.79 -5.21 8.59
CA VAL A 116 -4.84 -6.31 8.34
C VAL A 116 -4.10 -6.15 7.00
N PRO A 117 -4.75 -5.79 5.87
CA PRO A 117 -4.07 -5.69 4.59
C PRO A 117 -2.89 -4.73 4.65
N ARG A 118 -1.76 -5.19 4.15
CA ARG A 118 -0.57 -4.34 4.01
C ARG A 118 -0.56 -3.60 2.66
N GLY A 119 -1.22 -4.07 1.51
CA GLY A 119 -1.40 -3.46 0.19
C GLY A 119 -0.09 -3.07 -0.52
N GLU A 120 -0.26 -2.20 -1.52
CA GLU A 120 0.83 -1.72 -2.37
C GLU A 120 1.89 -0.91 -1.62
N VAL A 121 1.54 -0.20 -0.55
CA VAL A 121 2.49 0.64 0.20
C VAL A 121 3.60 -0.21 0.81
N GLY A 122 3.28 -1.39 1.34
CA GLY A 122 4.29 -2.33 1.86
C GLY A 122 5.26 -2.79 0.77
N ILE A 123 4.74 -3.05 -0.42
CA ILE A 123 5.52 -3.48 -1.59
C ILE A 123 6.40 -2.33 -2.09
N ILE A 124 5.88 -1.10 -2.14
CA ILE A 124 6.65 0.09 -2.56
C ILE A 124 7.83 0.32 -1.60
N VAL A 125 7.59 0.28 -0.29
CA VAL A 125 8.65 0.45 0.70
C VAL A 125 9.70 -0.66 0.59
N ALA A 126 9.28 -1.90 0.37
CA ALA A 126 10.20 -3.01 0.14
C ALA A 126 11.02 -2.83 -1.16
N SER A 127 10.39 -2.37 -2.26
CA SER A 127 11.10 -2.06 -3.52
C SER A 127 12.15 -0.98 -3.35
N LEU A 128 11.85 0.07 -2.59
CA LEU A 128 12.81 1.12 -2.25
C LEU A 128 13.95 0.57 -1.40
N GLY A 129 13.64 -0.28 -0.40
CA GLY A 129 14.65 -0.95 0.41
C GLY A 129 15.59 -1.85 -0.41
N LEU A 130 15.03 -2.58 -1.38
CA LEU A 130 15.80 -3.40 -2.31
C LEU A 130 16.71 -2.54 -3.20
N SER A 131 16.16 -1.48 -3.79
CA SER A 131 16.90 -0.54 -4.65
C SER A 131 18.03 0.17 -3.90
N ALA A 132 17.84 0.45 -2.62
CA ALA A 132 18.84 1.05 -1.73
C ALA A 132 19.85 0.02 -1.20
N GLY A 133 19.72 -1.27 -1.52
CA GLY A 133 20.57 -2.34 -0.98
C GLY A 133 20.37 -2.60 0.52
N ALA A 134 19.30 -2.08 1.12
CA ALA A 134 19.00 -2.25 2.55
C ALA A 134 18.37 -3.62 2.86
N ILE A 135 17.74 -4.26 1.89
CA ILE A 135 17.19 -5.60 2.01
C ILE A 135 17.63 -6.49 0.85
N THR A 136 17.62 -7.80 1.08
CA THR A 136 17.95 -8.81 0.06
C THR A 136 16.71 -9.19 -0.76
N ASN A 137 16.92 -9.84 -1.93
CA ASN A 137 15.84 -10.37 -2.76
C ASN A 137 14.92 -11.33 -1.99
N ASN A 138 15.49 -12.16 -1.10
CA ASN A 138 14.73 -13.09 -0.28
C ASN A 138 13.78 -12.34 0.68
N LEU A 139 14.26 -11.29 1.35
CA LEU A 139 13.42 -10.47 2.22
C LEU A 139 12.36 -9.70 1.43
N PHE A 140 12.70 -9.19 0.26
CA PHE A 140 11.74 -8.58 -0.65
C PHE A 140 10.61 -9.55 -1.01
N SER A 141 10.96 -10.77 -1.44
CA SER A 141 9.98 -11.81 -1.79
C SER A 141 9.07 -12.18 -0.61
N ILE A 142 9.61 -12.25 0.62
CA ILE A 142 8.82 -12.46 1.84
C ILE A 142 7.82 -11.33 2.06
N VAL A 143 8.24 -10.08 1.94
CA VAL A 143 7.35 -8.91 2.14
C VAL A 143 6.25 -8.87 1.08
N VAL A 144 6.58 -9.15 -0.19
CA VAL A 144 5.59 -9.22 -1.27
C VAL A 144 4.58 -10.34 -1.00
N ALA A 145 5.04 -11.55 -0.68
CA ALA A 145 4.17 -12.67 -0.35
C ALA A 145 3.24 -12.35 0.83
N MET A 146 3.78 -11.79 1.92
CA MET A 146 3.01 -11.34 3.08
C MET A 146 1.94 -10.31 2.67
N SER A 147 2.31 -9.32 1.86
CA SER A 147 1.40 -8.26 1.41
C SER A 147 0.25 -8.82 0.57
N LEU A 148 0.55 -9.72 -0.38
CA LEU A 148 -0.46 -10.38 -1.20
C LEU A 148 -1.40 -11.27 -0.38
N ILE A 149 -0.86 -12.12 0.50
CA ILE A 149 -1.65 -13.01 1.34
C ILE A 149 -2.57 -12.21 2.25
N THR A 150 -2.06 -11.19 2.94
CA THR A 150 -2.87 -10.37 3.84
C THR A 150 -3.99 -9.62 3.09
N THR A 151 -3.73 -9.17 1.87
CA THR A 151 -4.73 -8.49 1.03
C THR A 151 -5.81 -9.45 0.54
N LEU A 152 -5.44 -10.69 0.18
CA LEU A 152 -6.40 -11.71 -0.26
C LEU A 152 -7.26 -12.28 0.89
N VAL A 153 -6.69 -12.37 2.08
CA VAL A 153 -7.38 -12.94 3.27
C VAL A 153 -8.36 -11.95 3.90
N ALA A 154 -8.12 -10.65 3.78
CA ALA A 154 -8.94 -9.65 4.46
C ALA A 154 -10.40 -9.55 3.96
N PRO A 155 -10.73 -9.58 2.65
CA PRO A 155 -12.13 -9.49 2.20
C PRO A 155 -13.01 -10.63 2.72
N PRO A 156 -12.63 -11.92 2.66
CA PRO A 156 -13.43 -12.99 3.22
C PRO A 156 -13.58 -12.89 4.74
N LEU A 157 -12.54 -12.49 5.47
CA LEU A 157 -12.63 -12.26 6.92
C LEU A 157 -13.58 -11.11 7.25
N LEU A 158 -13.53 -10.01 6.51
CA LEU A 158 -14.45 -8.88 6.67
C LEU A 158 -15.88 -9.32 6.42
N SER A 159 -16.16 -10.02 5.33
CA SER A 159 -17.51 -10.48 5.01
C SER A 159 -18.10 -11.37 6.10
N HIS A 160 -17.26 -12.13 6.80
CA HIS A 160 -17.67 -12.97 7.93
C HIS A 160 -17.92 -12.16 9.21
N THR A 161 -17.17 -11.10 9.42
CA THR A 161 -17.28 -10.25 10.63
C THR A 161 -18.47 -9.28 10.56
N PHE A 162 -18.96 -8.96 9.36
CA PHE A 162 -20.14 -8.13 9.15
C PHE A 162 -21.46 -8.89 9.39
N LYS A 163 -21.44 -10.21 9.31
CA LYS A 163 -22.60 -11.05 9.66
C LYS A 163 -22.77 -11.18 11.17
#